data_c6b9eb7d4495bc8fe837d40dce17d737
#
_entry.id   c6b9eb7d4495bc8fe837d40dce17d737
#
_cell.length_a   1.000
_cell.length_b   1.000
_cell.length_c   1.000
_cell.angle_alpha   90.00
_cell.angle_beta   90.00
_cell.angle_gamma   90.00
#
_symmetry.space_group_name_H-M   'P 1'
#
loop_
_entity.id
_entity.type
_entity.pdbx_description
1 polymer ?
#
loop_
_entity_poly.entity_id
_entity_poly.type
_entity_poly.pdbx_seq_one_letter_code
_entity_poly.pdbx_strand_id
1 'polypeptide(L)'
;MGTVIRPEISAKNQYWLSKHRYYELKHFCLQYPEWKQAYRDLDGLPSRSMTTEHISGGMVSKPTEIYAEARIFYRERMELVEKAASEAAGDLGSLMLKAVTEEISYEHISPPCCKEVWYTAYRRFFCLLDKSRN
;
A
#
# COMPACT_ATOMS: atom_id res chain seq x y z
N MET A 1 -24.03 -2.47 -6.45
CA MET A 1 -23.52 -2.99 -6.25
C MET A 1 -22.45 -2.87 -6.69
N GLY A 2 -21.94 -2.43 -6.54
CA GLY A 2 -20.91 -2.11 -6.96
C GLY A 2 -20.14 -3.08 -7.44
N THR A 3 -20.09 -3.20 -8.50
CA THR A 3 -19.35 -4.20 -9.07
C THR A 3 -17.97 -3.77 -9.13
N VAL A 4 -17.14 -4.52 -8.58
CA VAL A 4 -15.73 -4.24 -8.67
C VAL A 4 -15.26 -4.75 -9.99
N ILE A 5 -14.57 -3.94 -10.73
CA ILE A 5 -14.01 -4.38 -11.99
C ILE A 5 -12.65 -4.99 -11.71
N ARG A 6 -12.53 -6.26 -11.96
CA ARG A 6 -11.32 -6.98 -11.67
C ARG A 6 -10.37 -7.00 -12.85
N PRO A 7 -9.08 -6.88 -12.59
CA PRO A 7 -8.12 -6.95 -13.68
C PRO A 7 -8.17 -8.27 -14.44
N GLU A 8 -8.59 -9.33 -13.78
CA GLU A 8 -8.60 -10.63 -14.46
C GLU A 8 -9.80 -10.85 -15.35
N ILE A 9 -10.72 -9.91 -15.45
CA ILE A 9 -11.88 -10.09 -16.28
C ILE A 9 -11.60 -10.62 -17.66
N SER A 10 -10.58 -10.21 -18.29
CA SER A 10 -10.30 -10.68 -19.61
C SER A 10 -8.81 -10.83 -19.84
N ALA A 11 -8.41 -11.97 -20.31
CA ALA A 11 -7.01 -12.19 -20.61
C ALA A 11 -6.53 -11.30 -21.74
N LYS A 12 -7.45 -10.71 -22.50
CA LYS A 12 -7.07 -9.80 -23.57
C LYS A 12 -6.77 -8.42 -23.05
N ASN A 13 -7.15 -8.13 -21.81
CA ASN A 13 -6.88 -6.84 -21.23
C ASN A 13 -5.38 -6.74 -20.97
N GLN A 14 -4.74 -5.67 -21.42
CA GLN A 14 -3.30 -5.51 -21.25
C GLN A 14 -2.90 -5.45 -19.78
N TYR A 15 -3.84 -5.18 -18.88
CA TYR A 15 -3.55 -5.13 -17.45
C TYR A 15 -4.08 -6.38 -16.74
N TRP A 16 -4.31 -7.44 -17.48
CA TRP A 16 -4.88 -8.65 -16.91
C TRP A 16 -3.99 -9.28 -15.83
N LEU A 17 -4.62 -9.73 -14.77
CA LEU A 17 -3.97 -10.47 -13.71
C LEU A 17 -4.84 -11.67 -13.40
N SER A 18 -4.23 -12.75 -12.95
CA SER A 18 -5.03 -13.89 -12.53
C SER A 18 -5.83 -13.51 -11.29
N LYS A 19 -6.92 -14.23 -11.07
CA LYS A 19 -7.80 -13.94 -9.95
C LYS A 19 -7.09 -13.96 -8.62
N HIS A 20 -6.31 -14.99 -8.38
CA HIS A 20 -5.66 -15.12 -7.08
C HIS A 20 -4.56 -14.07 -6.89
N ARG A 21 -3.86 -13.72 -7.95
CA ARG A 21 -2.84 -12.68 -7.86
C ARG A 21 -3.49 -11.33 -7.57
N TYR A 22 -4.62 -11.06 -8.21
CA TYR A 22 -5.35 -9.82 -7.96
C TYR A 22 -5.74 -9.72 -6.50
N TYR A 23 -6.29 -10.80 -5.93
CA TYR A 23 -6.71 -10.74 -4.53
C TYR A 23 -5.51 -10.64 -3.59
N GLU A 24 -4.40 -11.26 -3.94
CA GLU A 24 -3.20 -11.13 -3.15
C GLU A 24 -2.76 -9.69 -3.09
N LEU A 25 -2.73 -9.01 -4.24
CA LEU A 25 -2.34 -7.62 -4.28
C LEU A 25 -3.37 -6.72 -3.59
N LYS A 26 -4.65 -7.05 -3.71
CA LYS A 26 -5.68 -6.30 -3.05
C LYS A 26 -5.50 -6.35 -1.54
N HIS A 27 -5.25 -7.54 -1.01
CA HIS A 27 -5.06 -7.67 0.43
C HIS A 27 -3.75 -7.03 0.87
N PHE A 28 -2.75 -7.03 0.02
CA PHE A 28 -1.51 -6.33 0.31
C PHE A 28 -1.79 -4.84 0.53
N CYS A 29 -2.60 -4.24 -0.36
CA CYS A 29 -2.93 -2.82 -0.22
C CYS A 29 -3.75 -2.53 1.02
N LEU A 30 -4.60 -3.45 1.44
CA LEU A 30 -5.43 -3.23 2.61
C LEU A 30 -4.63 -3.21 3.90
N GLN A 31 -3.38 -3.65 3.87
CA GLN A 31 -2.52 -3.56 5.03
C GLN A 31 -1.89 -2.18 5.18
N TYR A 32 -2.03 -1.33 4.17
CA TYR A 32 -1.39 0.00 4.18
C TYR A 32 -1.69 0.81 5.45
N PRO A 33 -2.94 0.89 5.91
CA PRO A 33 -3.19 1.65 7.14
C PRO A 33 -2.46 1.08 8.35
N GLU A 34 -2.28 -0.24 8.38
CA GLU A 34 -1.55 -0.87 9.46
C GLU A 34 -0.07 -0.52 9.40
N TRP A 35 0.50 -0.51 8.20
CA TRP A 35 1.90 -0.13 8.04
C TRP A 35 2.11 1.33 8.44
N LYS A 36 1.14 2.18 8.07
CA LYS A 36 1.24 3.59 8.36
C LYS A 36 1.21 3.82 9.87
N GLN A 37 0.33 3.12 10.56
CA GLN A 37 0.25 3.26 12.01
C GLN A 37 1.52 2.71 12.67
N ALA A 38 2.00 1.57 12.22
CA ALA A 38 3.21 0.98 12.78
C ALA A 38 4.41 1.90 12.56
N TYR A 39 4.48 2.52 11.40
CA TYR A 39 5.58 3.43 11.11
C TYR A 39 5.54 4.64 12.05
N ARG A 40 4.35 5.19 12.28
CA ARG A 40 4.21 6.31 13.19
C ARG A 40 4.60 5.93 14.61
N ASP A 41 4.21 4.74 15.03
CA ASP A 41 4.52 4.28 16.37
C ASP A 41 6.02 4.17 16.56
N LEU A 42 6.71 3.64 15.55
CA LEU A 42 8.15 3.52 15.63
C LEU A 42 8.83 4.89 15.61
N ASP A 43 8.25 5.83 14.88
CA ASP A 43 8.82 7.14 14.78
C ASP A 43 8.79 7.86 16.12
N GLY A 44 7.84 7.49 16.97
CA GLY A 44 7.76 8.14 18.25
C GLY A 44 8.61 7.52 19.33
N LEU A 45 9.20 6.40 19.01
CA LEU A 45 9.95 5.74 20.02
C LEU A 45 11.31 6.23 20.30
N PRO A 46 11.92 6.82 19.47
CA PRO A 46 13.20 7.22 19.56
C PRO A 46 13.75 7.36 20.86
N SER A 47 14.22 8.32 21.01
CA SER A 47 14.93 8.53 22.05
C SER A 47 14.48 7.98 23.26
N ARG A 48 13.36 7.98 23.52
CA ARG A 48 13.02 7.58 24.70
C ARG A 48 13.43 6.36 25.02
N SER A 49 13.50 5.68 24.21
CA SER A 49 13.75 4.41 24.55
C SER A 49 14.95 4.34 25.28
N MET A 50 15.64 5.10 25.13
CA MET A 50 16.73 4.93 25.65
C MET A 50 16.68 4.82 26.94
N THR A 51 16.04 5.11 27.33
CA THR A 51 16.05 5.13 28.57
C THR A 51 16.08 3.92 29.11
N THR A 52 15.80 3.21 28.81
CA THR A 52 15.70 2.13 29.39
C THR A 52 16.68 1.47 29.46
N GLU A 53 17.17 1.52 29.26
CA GLU A 53 17.97 0.97 29.27
C GLU A 53 18.49 0.30 30.06
N HIS A 54 18.47 0.26 30.59
CA HIS A 54 19.05 -0.24 31.46
C HIS A 54 19.00 -1.46 31.44
N ILE A 55 18.73 -1.86 30.82
CA ILE A 55 18.52 -2.95 30.76
C ILE A 55 19.49 -3.65 30.59
N SER A 56 19.91 -3.93 30.78
CA SER A 56 20.75 -4.51 30.71
C SER A 56 21.25 -5.27 30.13
N GLY A 57 21.19 -5.76 30.06
CA GLY A 57 21.53 -6.63 29.45
C GLY A 57 22.25 -6.56 28.53
N GLY A 58 22.12 -6.07 28.10
CA GLY A 58 22.82 -5.89 27.19
C GLY A 58 22.88 -6.72 26.20
N MET A 59 22.40 -7.36 25.98
CA MET A 59 22.58 -8.10 25.06
C MET A 59 21.92 -7.74 24.09
N VAL A 60 21.44 -7.19 23.85
CA VAL A 60 20.82 -7.01 23.04
C VAL A 60 20.85 -6.19 22.33
N SER A 61 20.82 -6.05 21.77
CA SER A 61 20.77 -5.57 21.00
C SER A 61 20.68 -4.38 20.67
N LYS A 62 20.47 -3.89 19.89
CA LYS A 62 20.43 -2.71 19.40
C LYS A 62 19.05 -2.35 19.08
N PRO A 63 18.25 -2.02 20.02
CA PRO A 63 16.87 -1.65 19.78
C PRO A 63 16.76 -0.58 18.72
N THR A 64 17.69 0.36 18.71
CA THR A 64 17.67 1.42 17.72
C THR A 64 17.79 0.88 16.32
N GLU A 65 18.66 -0.11 16.12
CA GLU A 65 18.79 -0.69 14.80
C GLU A 65 17.55 -1.48 14.41
N ILE A 66 16.98 -2.18 15.36
CA ILE A 66 15.78 -2.96 15.09
C ILE A 66 14.65 -2.04 14.70
N TYR A 67 14.49 -0.92 15.39
CA TYR A 67 13.46 0.04 15.05
C TYR A 67 13.72 0.67 13.70
N ALA A 68 14.97 0.97 13.40
CA ALA A 68 15.30 1.55 12.10
C ALA A 68 14.99 0.58 10.96
N GLU A 69 15.30 -0.68 11.15
CA GLU A 69 15.01 -1.69 10.15
C GLU A 69 13.52 -1.86 9.96
N ALA A 70 12.76 -1.85 11.06
CA ALA A 70 11.32 -1.97 10.96
C ALA A 70 10.72 -0.78 10.24
N ARG A 71 11.23 0.41 10.49
CA ARG A 71 10.73 1.60 9.83
C ARG A 71 10.98 1.53 8.34
N ILE A 72 12.16 1.05 7.93
CA ILE A 72 12.48 0.90 6.53
C ILE A 72 11.53 -0.12 5.90
N PHE A 73 11.25 -1.21 6.61
CA PHE A 73 10.37 -2.26 6.13
C PHE A 73 8.98 -1.69 5.82
N TYR A 74 8.41 -0.94 6.74
CA TYR A 74 7.08 -0.39 6.53
C TYR A 74 7.08 0.71 5.47
N ARG A 75 8.12 1.53 5.46
CA ARG A 75 8.19 2.61 4.49
C ARG A 75 8.30 2.07 3.07
N GLU A 76 9.09 1.03 2.87
CA GLU A 76 9.25 0.46 1.54
C GLU A 76 7.93 -0.09 1.02
N ARG A 77 7.15 -0.72 1.89
CA ARG A 77 5.87 -1.25 1.47
C ARG A 77 4.89 -0.14 1.13
N MET A 78 4.86 0.90 1.94
CA MET A 78 4.00 2.02 1.66
C MET A 78 4.38 2.69 0.35
N GLU A 79 5.67 2.80 0.08
CA GLU A 79 6.13 3.44 -1.14
C GLU A 79 5.76 2.64 -2.39
N LEU A 80 5.75 1.32 -2.28
CA LEU A 80 5.34 0.51 -3.42
C LEU A 80 3.92 0.86 -3.83
N VAL A 81 3.03 0.94 -2.85
CA VAL A 81 1.63 1.23 -3.12
C VAL A 81 1.47 2.68 -3.59
N GLU A 82 2.15 3.60 -2.94
CA GLU A 82 2.04 5.02 -3.28
C GLU A 82 2.56 5.28 -4.69
N LYS A 83 3.66 4.66 -5.04
CA LYS A 83 4.24 4.87 -6.35
C LYS A 83 3.34 4.30 -7.44
N ALA A 84 2.80 3.10 -7.20
CA ALA A 84 1.90 2.51 -8.17
C ALA A 84 0.66 3.37 -8.38
N ALA A 85 0.13 3.95 -7.31
CA ALA A 85 -1.05 4.81 -7.41
C ALA A 85 -0.72 6.08 -8.19
N SER A 86 0.43 6.66 -7.92
CA SER A 86 0.82 7.87 -8.62
C SER A 86 1.06 7.62 -10.10
N GLU A 87 1.70 6.51 -10.43
CA GLU A 87 1.98 6.20 -11.82
C GLU A 87 0.72 5.81 -12.58
N ALA A 88 -0.21 5.14 -11.91
CA ALA A 88 -1.41 4.67 -12.56
C ALA A 88 -2.44 5.78 -12.77
N ALA A 89 -2.58 6.65 -11.79
CA ALA A 89 -3.65 7.62 -11.80
C ALA A 89 -3.21 9.09 -11.91
N GLY A 90 -1.92 9.34 -11.87
CA GLY A 90 -1.42 10.71 -12.03
C GLY A 90 -2.01 11.66 -10.99
N ASP A 91 -2.72 12.67 -11.45
CA ASP A 91 -3.30 13.66 -10.54
C ASP A 91 -4.33 13.05 -9.60
N LEU A 92 -4.88 11.90 -9.96
CA LEU A 92 -5.85 11.23 -9.11
C LEU A 92 -5.19 10.17 -8.23
N GLY A 93 -3.86 10.19 -8.16
CA GLY A 93 -3.13 9.18 -7.39
C GLY A 93 -3.52 9.13 -5.93
N SER A 94 -3.74 10.26 -5.29
CA SER A 94 -4.12 10.26 -3.88
C SER A 94 -5.50 9.64 -3.68
N LEU A 95 -6.43 9.87 -4.61
CA LEU A 95 -7.74 9.25 -4.53
C LEU A 95 -7.64 7.75 -4.80
N MET A 96 -6.80 7.35 -5.76
CA MET A 96 -6.59 5.95 -6.05
C MET A 96 -5.98 5.24 -4.84
N LEU A 97 -5.00 5.88 -4.21
CA LEU A 97 -4.37 5.32 -3.02
C LEU A 97 -5.42 5.09 -1.94
N LYS A 98 -6.27 6.08 -1.70
CA LYS A 98 -7.30 5.95 -0.69
C LYS A 98 -8.27 4.83 -1.03
N ALA A 99 -8.66 4.74 -2.30
CA ALA A 99 -9.63 3.73 -2.72
C ALA A 99 -9.09 2.33 -2.53
N VAL A 100 -7.83 2.08 -2.88
CA VAL A 100 -7.29 0.72 -2.80
C VAL A 100 -6.85 0.33 -1.40
N THR A 101 -6.51 1.31 -0.55
CA THR A 101 -6.06 0.99 0.80
C THR A 101 -7.20 0.96 1.81
N GLU A 102 -8.34 1.57 1.48
CA GLU A 102 -9.49 1.58 2.37
C GLU A 102 -10.71 0.91 1.74
N GLU A 103 -10.51 0.31 0.58
CA GLU A 103 -11.56 -0.44 -0.11
C GLU A 103 -12.81 0.43 -0.33
N ILE A 104 -12.61 1.59 -0.94
CA ILE A 104 -13.72 2.50 -1.20
C ILE A 104 -14.11 2.41 -2.66
N SER A 105 -15.42 2.29 -2.91
CA SER A 105 -15.91 2.13 -4.27
C SER A 105 -15.82 3.44 -5.04
N TYR A 106 -15.95 3.34 -6.36
CA TYR A 106 -15.95 4.51 -7.23
C TYR A 106 -17.02 5.52 -6.79
N GLU A 107 -18.20 5.02 -6.46
CA GLU A 107 -19.31 5.89 -6.07
C GLU A 107 -18.99 6.69 -4.81
N HIS A 108 -18.28 6.10 -3.89
CA HIS A 108 -17.96 6.79 -2.66
C HIS A 108 -16.73 7.67 -2.76
N ILE A 109 -15.79 7.31 -3.63
CA ILE A 109 -14.59 8.10 -3.81
C ILE A 109 -14.93 9.32 -4.67
N SER A 110 -15.90 9.17 -5.59
CA SER A 110 -16.37 10.24 -6.48
C SER A 110 -15.23 11.01 -7.14
N PRO A 111 -14.38 10.34 -7.89
CA PRO A 111 -13.27 11.05 -8.53
C PRO A 111 -13.78 11.93 -9.66
N PRO A 112 -13.06 12.99 -9.98
CA PRO A 112 -13.48 13.89 -11.05
C PRO A 112 -13.17 13.33 -12.43
N CYS A 113 -13.66 12.14 -12.72
CA CYS A 113 -13.45 11.51 -14.02
C CYS A 113 -14.55 10.46 -14.19
N CYS A 114 -14.73 10.00 -15.41
CA CYS A 114 -15.76 9.02 -15.66
C CYS A 114 -15.31 7.64 -15.17
N LYS A 115 -16.28 6.77 -15.06
CA LYS A 115 -16.06 5.45 -14.51
C LYS A 115 -15.06 4.65 -15.32
N GLU A 116 -15.11 4.77 -16.63
CA GLU A 116 -14.18 4.02 -17.48
C GLU A 116 -12.72 4.43 -17.24
N VAL A 117 -12.51 5.73 -17.13
CA VAL A 117 -11.16 6.24 -16.89
C VAL A 117 -10.67 5.77 -15.53
N TRP A 118 -11.54 5.83 -14.53
CA TRP A 118 -11.18 5.41 -13.19
C TRP A 118 -10.79 3.94 -13.14
N TYR A 119 -11.60 3.08 -13.75
CA TYR A 119 -11.33 1.65 -13.68
C TYR A 119 -10.14 1.25 -14.56
N THR A 120 -9.85 1.99 -15.62
CA THR A 120 -8.65 1.74 -16.38
C THR A 120 -7.43 2.02 -15.52
N ALA A 121 -7.46 3.14 -14.76
CA ALA A 121 -6.37 3.46 -13.85
C ALA A 121 -6.28 2.43 -12.73
N TYR A 122 -7.41 1.96 -12.26
CA TYR A 122 -7.46 0.93 -11.21
C TYR A 122 -6.77 -0.35 -11.67
N ARG A 123 -7.05 -0.80 -12.88
CA ARG A 123 -6.41 -1.99 -13.42
C ARG A 123 -4.93 -1.75 -13.63
N ARG A 124 -4.58 -0.57 -14.12
CA ARG A 124 -3.19 -0.22 -14.32
C ARG A 124 -2.43 -0.20 -13.00
N PHE A 125 -3.09 0.29 -11.94
CA PHE A 125 -2.49 0.31 -10.61
C PHE A 125 -2.06 -1.09 -10.19
N PHE A 126 -2.97 -2.06 -10.31
CA PHE A 126 -2.64 -3.41 -9.88
C PHE A 126 -1.60 -4.06 -10.78
N CYS A 127 -1.59 -3.73 -12.05
CA CYS A 127 -0.57 -4.23 -12.96
C CYS A 127 0.81 -3.70 -12.57
N LEU A 128 0.89 -2.41 -12.26
CA LEU A 128 2.16 -1.80 -11.87
C LEU A 128 2.62 -2.34 -10.52
N LEU A 129 1.70 -2.52 -9.58
CA LEU A 129 2.05 -3.07 -8.30
C LEU A 129 2.56 -4.50 -8.43
N ASP A 130 1.93 -5.28 -9.30
CA ASP A 130 2.37 -6.64 -9.56
C ASP A 130 3.81 -6.65 -10.04
N LYS A 131 4.14 -5.77 -10.97
CA LYS A 131 5.50 -5.70 -11.49
C LYS A 131 6.49 -5.25 -10.43
N SER A 132 6.07 -4.33 -9.58
CA SER A 132 6.96 -3.83 -8.54
C SER A 132 7.26 -4.87 -7.48
N ARG A 133 6.32 -5.78 -7.26
CA ARG A 133 6.50 -6.79 -6.23
C ARG A 133 7.17 -8.06 -6.75
N ASN A 134 7.36 -8.18 -8.03
CA ASN A 134 8.03 -9.35 -8.58
C ASN A 134 9.56 -9.18 -8.72
#